data_fd783ec59b3e46de6ad9255f3ce68b65
#
_entry.id   fd783ec59b3e46de6ad9255f3ce68b65
#
_cell.length_a   1.000
_cell.length_b   1.000
_cell.length_c   1.000
_cell.angle_alpha   90.00
_cell.angle_beta   90.00
_cell.angle_gamma   90.00
#
_symmetry.space_group_name_H-M   'P 1'
#
loop_
_entity.id
_entity.type
_entity.pdbx_description
1 polymer ?
#
loop_
_entity_poly.entity_id
_entity_poly.type
_entity_poly.pdbx_seq_one_letter_code
_entity_poly.pdbx_strand_id
1 'polypeptide(L)'
;RDFIFELRPMMLDDLGLAPTVKRYVEAFKDQSGMEVRLTITGQERRLESYQEVMIFRAIQELLNNVARHSRASQVQVQMDMGEANIKVTVDDNGKGFDFESLPEHGTMGLKVIRERVEMLGGYFEVDSVIGQGARVSLQIPATTASVSL
;
A
#
# COMPACT_ATOMS: atom_id res chain seq x y z
N ARG A 1 -3.31 1.59 19.59
CA ARG A 1 -2.45 2.72 19.31
C ARG A 1 -1.98 2.74 17.87
N ASP A 2 -2.01 3.89 17.30
CA ASP A 2 -1.64 4.03 15.89
C ASP A 2 -0.15 3.81 15.68
N PHE A 3 0.16 3.28 14.52
CA PHE A 3 1.52 3.15 14.07
C PHE A 3 2.00 4.51 13.59
N ILE A 4 3.01 5.07 14.29
CA ILE A 4 3.39 6.46 14.07
C ILE A 4 4.70 6.60 13.31
N PHE A 5 5.17 5.57 12.68
CA PHE A 5 6.39 5.69 11.92
C PHE A 5 6.13 6.56 10.70
N GLU A 6 6.62 7.79 10.75
CA GLU A 6 6.45 8.72 9.65
C GLU A 6 7.73 8.82 8.86
N LEU A 7 7.69 8.28 7.66
CA LEU A 7 8.77 8.53 6.73
C LEU A 7 8.50 9.84 6.05
N ARG A 8 9.46 10.74 6.18
CA ARG A 8 9.32 12.04 5.58
C ARG A 8 9.38 11.93 4.06
N PRO A 9 8.69 12.82 3.39
CA PRO A 9 8.83 12.90 1.94
C PRO A 9 10.28 12.99 1.49
N MET A 10 11.14 13.51 2.34
CA MET A 10 12.57 13.63 2.05
C MET A 10 13.19 12.28 1.68
N MET A 11 12.91 11.23 2.43
CA MET A 11 13.46 9.93 2.11
C MET A 11 12.94 9.41 0.77
N LEU A 12 11.64 9.64 0.54
CA LEU A 12 11.02 9.24 -0.71
C LEU A 12 11.63 10.01 -1.87
N ASP A 13 11.84 11.31 -1.70
CA ASP A 13 12.44 12.14 -2.74
C ASP A 13 13.87 11.74 -3.05
N ASP A 14 14.64 11.40 -2.01
CA ASP A 14 16.05 11.08 -2.18
C ASP A 14 16.28 9.68 -2.72
N LEU A 15 15.54 8.70 -2.24
CA LEU A 15 15.82 7.30 -2.50
C LEU A 15 14.80 6.63 -3.41
N GLY A 16 13.61 7.21 -3.55
CA GLY A 16 12.56 6.64 -4.37
C GLY A 16 11.68 5.68 -3.61
N LEU A 17 10.74 5.08 -4.35
CA LEU A 17 9.67 4.31 -3.76
C LEU A 17 10.14 3.00 -3.14
N ALA A 18 10.89 2.19 -3.88
CA ALA A 18 11.22 0.85 -3.40
C ALA A 18 12.04 0.86 -2.11
N PRO A 19 13.13 1.63 -1.99
CA PRO A 19 13.86 1.66 -0.71
C PRO A 19 13.01 2.18 0.44
N THR A 20 12.17 3.16 0.18
CA THR A 20 11.32 3.75 1.22
C THR A 20 10.28 2.76 1.70
N VAL A 21 9.67 2.00 0.78
CA VAL A 21 8.71 0.97 1.14
C VAL A 21 9.39 -0.13 1.96
N LYS A 22 10.58 -0.56 1.56
CA LYS A 22 11.32 -1.57 2.31
C LYS A 22 11.56 -1.13 3.75
N ARG A 23 11.97 0.12 3.92
CA ARG A 23 12.23 0.66 5.26
C ARG A 23 10.96 0.74 6.09
N TYR A 24 9.89 1.20 5.46
CA TYR A 24 8.62 1.33 6.16
C TYR A 24 8.09 -0.03 6.62
N VAL A 25 8.15 -1.04 5.75
CA VAL A 25 7.66 -2.37 6.09
C VAL A 25 8.47 -2.97 7.23
N GLU A 26 9.79 -2.76 7.25
CA GLU A 26 10.61 -3.24 8.36
C GLU A 26 10.19 -2.61 9.68
N ALA A 27 9.96 -1.30 9.68
CA ALA A 27 9.53 -0.61 10.88
C ALA A 27 8.13 -1.08 11.32
N PHE A 28 7.24 -1.28 10.37
CA PHE A 28 5.90 -1.77 10.65
C PHE A 28 5.96 -3.16 11.30
N LYS A 29 6.78 -4.03 10.74
CA LYS A 29 6.96 -5.38 11.25
C LYS A 29 7.45 -5.35 12.71
N ASP A 30 8.45 -4.51 12.98
CA ASP A 30 9.00 -4.39 14.34
C ASP A 30 7.97 -3.86 15.33
N GLN A 31 7.16 -2.90 14.92
CA GLN A 31 6.20 -2.26 15.83
C GLN A 31 4.93 -3.07 16.00
N SER A 32 4.48 -3.73 14.95
CA SER A 32 3.22 -4.48 15.01
C SER A 32 3.38 -5.88 15.58
N GLY A 33 4.57 -6.44 15.48
CA GLY A 33 4.81 -7.83 15.86
C GLY A 33 4.24 -8.83 14.87
N MET A 34 3.68 -8.36 13.75
CA MET A 34 3.15 -9.26 12.74
C MET A 34 4.25 -9.81 11.85
N GLU A 35 3.99 -10.97 11.30
CA GLU A 35 4.85 -11.51 10.26
C GLU A 35 4.47 -10.84 8.95
N VAL A 36 5.39 -10.06 8.40
CA VAL A 36 5.15 -9.33 7.16
C VAL A 36 6.16 -9.78 6.12
N ARG A 37 5.68 -10.15 4.95
CA ARG A 37 6.54 -10.52 3.84
C ARG A 37 6.35 -9.49 2.74
N LEU A 38 7.46 -8.90 2.31
CA LEU A 38 7.44 -7.92 1.22
C LEU A 38 8.16 -8.51 0.00
N THR A 39 7.50 -8.43 -1.14
CA THR A 39 8.08 -8.85 -2.40
C THR A 39 7.97 -7.69 -3.38
N ILE A 40 9.10 -7.29 -3.94
CA ILE A 40 9.11 -6.25 -4.98
C ILE A 40 9.64 -6.90 -6.24
N THR A 41 8.85 -6.83 -7.31
CA THR A 41 9.20 -7.40 -8.60
C THR A 41 9.25 -6.33 -9.67
N GLY A 42 9.73 -6.69 -10.84
CA GLY A 42 9.83 -5.76 -11.94
C GLY A 42 11.10 -4.93 -11.83
N GLN A 43 11.09 -3.76 -12.45
CA GLN A 43 12.26 -2.91 -12.52
C GLN A 43 12.10 -1.72 -11.58
N GLU A 44 12.90 -1.69 -10.51
CA GLU A 44 12.92 -0.57 -9.59
C GLU A 44 13.47 0.65 -10.32
N ARG A 45 12.73 1.74 -10.25
CA ARG A 45 13.12 2.99 -10.90
C ARG A 45 12.36 4.14 -10.28
N ARG A 46 12.74 5.34 -10.62
CA ARG A 46 12.05 6.52 -10.12
C ARG A 46 10.82 6.79 -10.97
N LEU A 47 9.75 7.14 -10.29
CA LEU A 47 8.49 7.53 -10.91
C LEU A 47 8.27 9.01 -10.66
N GLU A 48 7.25 9.57 -11.30
CA GLU A 48 6.88 10.94 -10.99
C GLU A 48 6.55 11.06 -9.51
N SER A 49 6.92 12.17 -8.91
CA SER A 49 6.83 12.35 -7.46
C SER A 49 5.42 12.08 -6.92
N TYR A 50 4.39 12.56 -7.64
CA TYR A 50 3.03 12.37 -7.15
C TYR A 50 2.63 10.89 -7.10
N GLN A 51 3.19 10.08 -8.00
CA GLN A 51 2.91 8.65 -8.00
C GLN A 51 3.61 7.95 -6.84
N GLU A 52 4.85 8.32 -6.58
CA GLU A 52 5.59 7.72 -5.47
C GLU A 52 4.91 8.04 -4.15
N VAL A 53 4.49 9.27 -3.96
CA VAL A 53 3.80 9.67 -2.74
C VAL A 53 2.48 8.93 -2.60
N MET A 54 1.69 8.86 -3.66
CA MET A 54 0.39 8.21 -3.62
C MET A 54 0.52 6.73 -3.29
N ILE A 55 1.44 6.03 -3.94
CA ILE A 55 1.64 4.61 -3.69
C ILE A 55 2.13 4.38 -2.27
N PHE A 56 3.08 5.19 -1.82
CA PHE A 56 3.59 5.04 -0.46
C PHE A 56 2.50 5.26 0.58
N ARG A 57 1.69 6.31 0.42
CA ARG A 57 0.60 6.58 1.35
C ARG A 57 -0.45 5.47 1.32
N ALA A 58 -0.70 4.90 0.15
CA ALA A 58 -1.63 3.79 0.05
C ALA A 58 -1.13 2.58 0.84
N ILE A 59 0.15 2.26 0.71
CA ILE A 59 0.72 1.14 1.47
C ILE A 59 0.63 1.40 2.97
N GLN A 60 0.93 2.63 3.39
CA GLN A 60 0.79 2.99 4.80
C GLN A 60 -0.63 2.76 5.31
N GLU A 61 -1.61 3.25 4.55
CA GLU A 61 -3.00 3.12 4.97
C GLU A 61 -3.45 1.67 5.00
N LEU A 62 -3.05 0.89 4.00
CA LEU A 62 -3.43 -0.52 3.96
C LEU A 62 -2.84 -1.29 5.12
N LEU A 63 -1.58 -1.05 5.45
CA LEU A 63 -0.95 -1.72 6.58
C LEU A 63 -1.54 -1.26 7.90
N ASN A 64 -1.84 0.02 8.04
CA ASN A 64 -2.48 0.51 9.25
C ASN A 64 -3.84 -0.13 9.46
N ASN A 65 -4.61 -0.31 8.38
CA ASN A 65 -5.90 -0.98 8.49
C ASN A 65 -5.75 -2.42 8.93
N VAL A 66 -4.76 -3.11 8.41
CA VAL A 66 -4.49 -4.48 8.85
C VAL A 66 -4.18 -4.50 10.35
N ALA A 67 -3.30 -3.60 10.80
CA ALA A 67 -2.91 -3.56 12.20
C ALA A 67 -4.08 -3.27 13.12
N ARG A 68 -4.99 -2.40 12.70
CA ARG A 68 -6.07 -1.96 13.58
C ARG A 68 -7.29 -2.87 13.57
N HIS A 69 -7.57 -3.50 12.44
CA HIS A 69 -8.88 -4.11 12.25
C HIS A 69 -8.89 -5.58 11.89
N SER A 70 -7.82 -6.12 11.32
CA SER A 70 -7.90 -7.45 10.74
C SER A 70 -7.66 -8.59 11.72
N ARG A 71 -6.95 -8.32 12.80
CA ARG A 71 -6.46 -9.36 13.73
C ARG A 71 -5.62 -10.40 13.01
N ALA A 72 -4.94 -9.99 11.97
CA ALA A 72 -4.08 -10.87 11.21
C ALA A 72 -2.80 -11.16 11.95
N SER A 73 -2.24 -12.33 11.71
CA SER A 73 -0.89 -12.67 12.18
C SER A 73 0.12 -12.57 11.06
N GLN A 74 -0.34 -12.64 9.82
CA GLN A 74 0.53 -12.61 8.65
C GLN A 74 -0.04 -11.65 7.60
N VAL A 75 0.87 -10.91 7.00
CA VAL A 75 0.54 -9.97 5.92
C VAL A 75 1.54 -10.16 4.81
N GLN A 76 1.08 -10.17 3.58
CA GLN A 76 1.95 -10.23 2.43
C GLN A 76 1.74 -8.96 1.61
N VAL A 77 2.83 -8.24 1.36
CA VAL A 77 2.82 -7.03 0.54
C VAL A 77 3.58 -7.33 -0.74
N GLN A 78 2.95 -7.10 -1.87
CA GLN A 78 3.61 -7.27 -3.16
C GLN A 78 3.54 -5.96 -3.91
N MET A 79 4.66 -5.53 -4.46
CA MET A 79 4.70 -4.37 -5.33
C MET A 79 5.39 -4.76 -6.61
N ASP A 80 4.64 -4.75 -7.70
CA ASP A 80 5.17 -5.07 -9.01
C ASP A 80 5.41 -3.78 -9.77
N MET A 81 6.67 -3.50 -10.05
CA MET A 81 7.05 -2.30 -10.79
C MET A 81 7.20 -2.66 -12.26
N GLY A 82 6.07 -2.92 -12.89
CA GLY A 82 6.04 -3.25 -14.30
C GLY A 82 6.34 -2.04 -15.17
N GLU A 83 6.59 -2.31 -16.43
CA GLU A 83 6.95 -1.25 -17.37
C GLU A 83 5.80 -0.25 -17.56
N ALA A 84 4.60 -0.76 -17.75
CA ALA A 84 3.44 0.07 -18.04
C ALA A 84 2.61 0.42 -16.80
N ASN A 85 2.66 -0.41 -15.77
CA ASN A 85 1.80 -0.24 -14.60
C ASN A 85 2.54 -0.62 -13.33
N ILE A 86 2.15 0.04 -12.25
CA ILE A 86 2.61 -0.34 -10.91
C ILE A 86 1.43 -0.97 -10.21
N LYS A 87 1.63 -2.18 -9.69
CA LYS A 87 0.57 -2.89 -8.98
C LYS A 87 1.01 -3.17 -7.55
N VAL A 88 0.13 -2.89 -6.60
CA VAL A 88 0.38 -3.17 -5.19
C VAL A 88 -0.74 -4.06 -4.68
N THR A 89 -0.38 -5.10 -3.94
CA THR A 89 -1.34 -6.00 -3.31
C THR A 89 -0.95 -6.18 -1.85
N VAL A 90 -1.93 -6.01 -0.97
CA VAL A 90 -1.74 -6.28 0.46
C VAL A 90 -2.75 -7.36 0.84
N ASP A 91 -2.24 -8.49 1.31
CA ASP A 91 -3.03 -9.69 1.56
C ASP A 91 -2.81 -10.12 3.00
N ASP A 92 -3.87 -10.17 3.79
CA ASP A 92 -3.76 -10.59 5.19
C ASP A 92 -4.62 -11.80 5.48
N ASN A 93 -4.26 -12.52 6.55
CA ASN A 93 -4.99 -13.72 6.97
C ASN A 93 -5.93 -13.42 8.15
N GLY A 94 -6.40 -12.19 8.25
CA GLY A 94 -7.23 -11.77 9.37
C GLY A 94 -8.68 -12.15 9.23
N LYS A 95 -9.53 -11.36 9.87
CA LYS A 95 -10.95 -11.69 9.94
C LYS A 95 -11.75 -11.29 8.71
N GLY A 96 -11.16 -10.53 7.80
CA GLY A 96 -11.87 -10.07 6.62
C GLY A 96 -12.97 -9.07 6.95
N PHE A 97 -13.58 -8.54 5.91
CA PHE A 97 -14.66 -7.57 6.06
C PHE A 97 -15.42 -7.44 4.74
N ASP A 98 -16.59 -6.80 4.82
CA ASP A 98 -17.35 -6.46 3.63
C ASP A 98 -17.13 -4.97 3.38
N PHE A 99 -16.31 -4.66 2.37
CA PHE A 99 -15.90 -3.30 2.09
C PHE A 99 -17.07 -2.34 1.86
N GLU A 100 -18.07 -2.81 1.11
CA GLU A 100 -19.20 -1.94 0.76
C GLU A 100 -20.12 -1.68 1.94
N SER A 101 -20.12 -2.57 2.94
CA SER A 101 -20.98 -2.46 4.11
C SER A 101 -20.33 -1.76 5.28
N LEU A 102 -19.04 -1.42 5.20
CA LEU A 102 -18.36 -0.81 6.32
C LEU A 102 -18.84 0.61 6.56
N PRO A 103 -18.91 1.03 7.82
CA PRO A 103 -19.23 2.43 8.13
C PRO A 103 -18.19 3.37 7.53
N GLU A 104 -18.62 4.55 7.11
CA GLU A 104 -17.72 5.51 6.52
C GLU A 104 -16.51 5.82 7.39
N HIS A 105 -16.72 5.89 8.71
CA HIS A 105 -15.63 6.21 9.62
C HIS A 105 -14.52 5.17 9.61
N GLY A 106 -14.90 3.90 9.48
CA GLY A 106 -13.92 2.82 9.53
C GLY A 106 -13.21 2.58 8.22
N THR A 107 -13.71 3.15 7.12
CA THR A 107 -13.18 2.85 5.78
C THR A 107 -12.81 4.07 4.98
N MET A 108 -12.81 5.25 5.62
CA MET A 108 -12.53 6.48 4.89
C MET A 108 -11.20 6.39 4.16
N GLY A 109 -10.16 5.83 4.80
CA GLY A 109 -8.86 5.69 4.18
C GLY A 109 -8.90 4.86 2.91
N LEU A 110 -9.60 3.73 2.95
CA LEU A 110 -9.69 2.85 1.79
C LEU A 110 -10.45 3.51 0.64
N LYS A 111 -11.52 4.22 0.97
CA LYS A 111 -12.32 4.89 -0.06
C LYS A 111 -11.56 6.04 -0.70
N VAL A 112 -10.77 6.75 0.10
CA VAL A 112 -9.93 7.82 -0.44
C VAL A 112 -8.87 7.24 -1.38
N ILE A 113 -8.26 6.11 -1.00
CA ILE A 113 -7.29 5.45 -1.88
C ILE A 113 -7.95 5.08 -3.20
N ARG A 114 -9.14 4.48 -3.13
CA ARG A 114 -9.86 4.08 -4.34
C ARG A 114 -10.09 5.27 -5.26
N GLU A 115 -10.57 6.38 -4.69
CA GLU A 115 -10.82 7.57 -5.49
C GLU A 115 -9.56 8.09 -6.16
N ARG A 116 -8.46 8.13 -5.41
CA ARG A 116 -7.21 8.63 -5.96
C ARG A 116 -6.65 7.74 -7.05
N VAL A 117 -6.75 6.42 -6.83
CA VAL A 117 -6.30 5.47 -7.84
C VAL A 117 -7.11 5.64 -9.13
N GLU A 118 -8.42 5.76 -9.00
CA GLU A 118 -9.29 5.91 -10.15
C GLU A 118 -9.04 7.21 -10.88
N MET A 119 -8.76 8.28 -10.14
CA MET A 119 -8.43 9.56 -10.76
C MET A 119 -7.15 9.51 -11.59
N LEU A 120 -6.25 8.60 -11.27
CA LEU A 120 -5.01 8.44 -12.01
C LEU A 120 -5.15 7.43 -13.16
N GLY A 121 -6.36 6.97 -13.42
CA GLY A 121 -6.59 6.03 -14.50
C GLY A 121 -6.34 4.59 -14.13
N GLY A 122 -6.24 4.31 -12.84
CA GLY A 122 -6.01 2.96 -12.35
C GLY A 122 -7.27 2.30 -11.84
N TYR A 123 -7.10 1.18 -11.17
CA TYR A 123 -8.23 0.52 -10.53
C TYR A 123 -7.83 0.00 -9.15
N PHE A 124 -8.85 -0.22 -8.34
CA PHE A 124 -8.73 -0.62 -6.95
C PHE A 124 -9.71 -1.75 -6.70
N GLU A 125 -9.22 -2.83 -6.11
CA GLU A 125 -10.05 -4.02 -5.88
C GLU A 125 -9.90 -4.47 -4.44
N VAL A 126 -11.03 -4.84 -3.82
CA VAL A 126 -11.02 -5.45 -2.50
C VAL A 126 -11.65 -6.83 -2.63
N ASP A 127 -10.91 -7.85 -2.22
CA ASP A 127 -11.41 -9.22 -2.22
C ASP A 127 -11.30 -9.70 -0.78
N SER A 128 -12.41 -9.70 -0.08
CA SER A 128 -12.43 -10.01 1.34
C SER A 128 -13.62 -10.89 1.66
N VAL A 129 -13.36 -11.95 2.42
CA VAL A 129 -14.39 -12.84 2.90
C VAL A 129 -14.30 -12.87 4.40
N ILE A 130 -15.42 -12.58 5.06
CA ILE A 130 -15.46 -12.56 6.53
C ILE A 130 -14.95 -13.90 7.06
N GLY A 131 -13.96 -13.84 7.94
CA GLY A 131 -13.35 -15.02 8.53
C GLY A 131 -12.18 -15.60 7.74
N GLN A 132 -11.89 -15.08 6.55
CA GLN A 132 -10.85 -15.67 5.70
C GLN A 132 -9.76 -14.69 5.28
N GLY A 133 -9.84 -13.45 5.77
CA GLY A 133 -8.84 -12.46 5.44
C GLY A 133 -9.27 -11.54 4.32
N ALA A 134 -8.35 -10.67 3.92
CA ALA A 134 -8.64 -9.64 2.92
C ALA A 134 -7.46 -9.46 1.99
N ARG A 135 -7.76 -9.22 0.73
CA ARG A 135 -6.75 -8.82 -0.24
C ARG A 135 -7.20 -7.52 -0.88
N VAL A 136 -6.34 -6.52 -0.79
CA VAL A 136 -6.58 -5.23 -1.42
C VAL A 136 -5.52 -5.05 -2.50
N SER A 137 -5.96 -4.74 -3.72
CA SER A 137 -5.05 -4.55 -4.84
C SER A 137 -5.33 -3.21 -5.49
N LEU A 138 -4.27 -2.55 -5.92
CA LEU A 138 -4.41 -1.34 -6.71
C LEU A 138 -3.39 -1.37 -7.85
N GLN A 139 -3.74 -0.69 -8.93
CA GLN A 139 -2.85 -0.60 -10.08
C GLN A 139 -3.00 0.77 -10.69
N ILE A 140 -1.89 1.41 -11.01
CA ILE A 140 -1.90 2.69 -11.70
C ILE A 140 -0.95 2.64 -12.88
N PRO A 141 -1.22 3.43 -13.93
CA PRO A 141 -0.26 3.54 -15.02
C PRO A 141 1.04 4.15 -14.51
N ALA A 142 2.16 3.57 -14.91
CA ALA A 142 3.46 4.04 -14.46
C ALA A 142 3.92 5.23 -15.29
N THR A 143 4.36 6.28 -14.61
CA THR A 143 4.94 7.44 -15.27
C THR A 143 6.34 7.60 -14.71
N THR A 144 7.34 7.31 -15.55
CA THR A 144 8.72 7.42 -15.14
C THR A 144 9.10 8.88 -14.94
N ALA A 145 9.90 9.16 -13.92
CA ALA A 145 10.32 10.52 -13.63
C ALA A 145 11.08 11.11 -14.81
N SER A 146 10.81 12.38 -15.10
CA SER A 146 11.50 13.07 -16.17
C SER A 146 12.94 13.32 -15.77
N VAL A 147 13.85 13.17 -16.74
CA VAL A 147 15.23 13.53 -16.53
C VAL A 147 15.38 14.98 -16.92
N SER A 148 15.84 15.78 -15.97
CA SER A 148 16.08 17.18 -16.21
C SER A 148 17.43 17.33 -16.90
N LEU A 149 17.45 17.94 -18.05
CA LEU A 149 18.70 18.16 -18.80
C LEU A 149 19.29 19.53 -18.52
#